data_e4100e43d6bb7a8651a54d351965c323
#
_entry.id   e4100e43d6bb7a8651a54d351965c323
#
_cell.length_a   1.000
_cell.length_b   1.000
_cell.length_c   1.000
_cell.angle_alpha   90.00
_cell.angle_beta   90.00
_cell.angle_gamma   90.00
#
_symmetry.space_group_name_H-M   'P 1'
#
loop_
_entity.id
_entity.type
_entity.pdbx_description
1 polymer ?
#
loop_
_entity_poly.entity_id
_entity_poly.type
_entity_poly.pdbx_seq_one_letter_code
_entity_poly.pdbx_strand_id
1 'polypeptide(L)'
;MFALTHDEAEASGNVAEGMISVHGHSAKALMDSGASHSFVSESFTCILSESLQSLESDMTVATPGGDELQSSRCFTEVAVEVSGHCLPDDLRVLKMHDFDVIFGMDWLSQHCAHLDCYERCFVFHPVRECEFFF
;
A
#
# COMPACT_ATOMS: atom_id res chain seq x y z
N MET A 1 12.18 7.38 -1.07
CA MET A 1 11.01 6.53 -0.80
C MET A 1 11.32 5.49 0.26
N PHE A 2 10.40 5.20 1.17
CA PHE A 2 10.62 4.31 2.30
C PHE A 2 9.58 3.21 2.36
N ALA A 3 10.03 2.01 2.79
CA ALA A 3 9.17 0.95 3.26
C ALA A 3 9.46 0.79 4.76
N LEU A 4 8.44 0.92 5.59
CA LEU A 4 8.60 0.88 7.04
C LEU A 4 8.35 -0.51 7.60
N THR A 5 9.06 -0.86 8.69
CA THR A 5 8.71 -2.00 9.51
C THR A 5 7.49 -1.64 10.37
N HIS A 6 6.85 -2.66 10.98
CA HIS A 6 5.71 -2.43 11.85
C HIS A 6 6.04 -1.46 13.01
N ASP A 7 7.18 -1.66 13.67
CA ASP A 7 7.60 -0.81 14.79
C ASP A 7 7.88 0.63 14.35
N GLU A 8 8.54 0.80 13.20
CA GLU A 8 8.81 2.12 12.63
C GLU A 8 7.52 2.83 12.23
N ALA A 9 6.56 2.11 11.67
CA ALA A 9 5.26 2.64 11.29
C ALA A 9 4.49 3.16 12.50
N GLU A 10 4.45 2.40 13.59
CA GLU A 10 3.79 2.83 14.83
C GLU A 10 4.44 4.07 15.43
N ALA A 11 5.76 4.19 15.34
CA ALA A 11 6.51 5.30 15.90
C ALA A 11 6.34 6.60 15.10
N SER A 12 6.13 6.52 13.78
CA SER A 12 6.15 7.70 12.91
C SER A 12 4.93 8.61 13.05
N GLY A 13 3.77 8.08 13.45
CA GLY A 13 2.52 8.84 13.53
C GLY A 13 1.90 9.23 12.18
N ASN A 14 2.56 8.90 11.05
CA ASN A 14 2.14 9.25 9.69
C ASN A 14 1.55 8.06 8.93
N VAL A 15 1.12 7.05 9.66
CA VAL A 15 0.65 5.79 9.10
C VAL A 15 -0.62 5.33 9.78
N ALA A 16 -1.38 4.51 9.07
CA ALA A 16 -2.50 3.75 9.61
C ALA A 16 -2.42 2.32 9.10
N GLU A 17 -2.72 1.35 9.95
CA GLU A 17 -2.74 -0.07 9.56
C GLU A 17 -4.12 -0.67 9.76
N GLY A 18 -4.43 -1.69 8.97
CA GLY A 18 -5.69 -2.38 9.05
C GLY A 18 -5.80 -3.47 8.00
N MET A 19 -6.97 -4.08 7.92
CA MET A 19 -7.26 -5.13 6.94
C MET A 19 -8.06 -4.57 5.79
N ILE A 20 -7.67 -4.94 4.58
CA ILE A 20 -8.39 -4.60 3.34
C ILE A 20 -8.55 -5.86 2.50
N SER A 21 -9.27 -5.73 1.38
CA SER A 21 -9.40 -6.81 0.42
C SER A 21 -8.60 -6.50 -0.84
N VAL A 22 -7.77 -7.45 -1.26
CA VAL A 22 -7.00 -7.38 -2.50
C VAL A 22 -7.34 -8.60 -3.34
N HIS A 23 -7.95 -8.39 -4.49
CA HIS A 23 -8.47 -9.47 -5.34
C HIS A 23 -9.33 -10.48 -4.57
N GLY A 24 -10.18 -9.99 -3.67
CA GLY A 24 -11.07 -10.83 -2.87
C GLY A 24 -10.41 -11.52 -1.68
N HIS A 25 -9.14 -11.28 -1.41
CA HIS A 25 -8.39 -11.87 -0.30
C HIS A 25 -8.07 -10.83 0.76
N SER A 26 -8.19 -11.21 2.03
CA SER A 26 -7.81 -10.32 3.13
C SER A 26 -6.32 -10.06 3.13
N ALA A 27 -5.94 -8.82 3.28
CA ALA A 27 -4.55 -8.39 3.31
C ALA A 27 -4.32 -7.41 4.46
N LYS A 28 -3.21 -7.58 5.15
CA LYS A 28 -2.76 -6.63 6.17
C LYS A 28 -2.09 -5.45 5.47
N ALA A 29 -2.70 -4.28 5.58
CA ALA A 29 -2.28 -3.09 4.86
C ALA A 29 -1.75 -2.00 5.78
N LEU A 30 -0.75 -1.28 5.28
CA LEU A 30 -0.25 -0.05 5.87
C LEU A 30 -0.49 1.08 4.88
N MET A 31 -1.13 2.15 5.34
CA MET A 31 -1.23 3.42 4.63
C MET A 31 -0.11 4.31 5.14
N ASP A 32 0.85 4.66 4.28
CA ASP A 32 2.07 5.36 4.68
C ASP A 32 2.31 6.60 3.81
N SER A 33 2.02 7.77 4.36
CA SER A 33 2.26 9.04 3.68
C SER A 33 3.75 9.36 3.46
N GLY A 34 4.64 8.65 4.15
CA GLY A 34 6.09 8.79 3.94
C GLY A 34 6.63 7.98 2.76
N ALA A 35 5.84 7.06 2.21
CA ALA A 35 6.22 6.30 1.03
C ALA A 35 5.70 6.97 -0.24
N SER A 36 6.52 7.01 -1.29
CA SER A 36 6.11 7.60 -2.57
C SER A 36 5.41 6.61 -3.49
N HIS A 37 5.63 5.32 -3.30
CA HIS A 37 5.08 4.23 -4.10
C HIS A 37 4.38 3.20 -3.22
N SER A 38 3.59 2.33 -3.88
CA SER A 38 2.85 1.27 -3.20
C SER A 38 3.47 -0.08 -3.48
N PHE A 39 3.44 -0.98 -2.49
CA PHE A 39 4.14 -2.25 -2.52
C PHE A 39 3.27 -3.42 -2.10
N VAL A 40 3.59 -4.60 -2.63
CA VAL A 40 3.03 -5.88 -2.19
C VAL A 40 4.16 -6.81 -1.81
N SER A 41 3.98 -7.59 -0.74
CA SER A 41 4.99 -8.56 -0.30
C SER A 41 5.15 -9.69 -1.31
N GLU A 42 6.36 -10.27 -1.38
CA GLU A 42 6.60 -11.44 -2.23
C GLU A 42 5.67 -12.60 -1.88
N SER A 43 5.40 -12.82 -0.60
CA SER A 43 4.52 -13.91 -0.17
C SER A 43 3.07 -13.72 -0.64
N PHE A 44 2.59 -12.48 -0.71
CA PHE A 44 1.23 -12.20 -1.19
C PHE A 44 1.12 -12.30 -2.72
N THR A 45 2.23 -12.23 -3.44
CA THR A 45 2.20 -12.34 -4.91
C THR A 45 1.70 -13.69 -5.41
N CYS A 46 1.79 -14.74 -4.59
CA CYS A 46 1.23 -16.05 -4.93
C CYS A 46 -0.28 -15.96 -5.19
N ILE A 47 -0.97 -15.13 -4.44
CA ILE A 47 -2.41 -14.87 -4.60
C ILE A 47 -2.67 -14.07 -5.88
N LEU A 48 -1.90 -12.99 -6.09
CA LEU A 48 -2.08 -12.12 -7.26
C LEU A 48 -1.76 -12.84 -8.56
N SER A 49 -0.78 -13.71 -8.57
CA SER A 49 -0.34 -14.44 -9.76
C SER A 49 -1.37 -15.45 -10.28
N GLU A 50 -2.39 -15.78 -9.49
CA GLU A 50 -3.50 -16.63 -9.94
C GLU A 50 -4.38 -15.93 -10.98
N SER A 51 -4.45 -14.60 -10.98
CA SER A 51 -5.32 -13.84 -11.87
C SER A 51 -4.64 -12.71 -12.63
N LEU A 52 -3.41 -12.33 -12.25
CA LEU A 52 -2.67 -11.23 -12.87
C LEU A 52 -1.28 -11.66 -13.28
N GLN A 53 -0.75 -11.02 -14.33
CA GLN A 53 0.65 -11.15 -14.71
C GLN A 53 1.44 -9.97 -14.20
N SER A 54 2.64 -10.24 -13.66
CA SER A 54 3.56 -9.18 -13.29
C SER A 54 4.35 -8.69 -14.49
N LEU A 55 4.67 -7.42 -14.49
CA LEU A 55 5.55 -6.79 -15.47
C LEU A 55 6.95 -6.64 -14.87
N GLU A 56 7.97 -6.81 -15.70
CA GLU A 56 9.34 -6.53 -15.29
C GLU A 56 9.55 -5.02 -15.23
N SER A 57 9.99 -4.52 -14.10
CA SER A 57 10.25 -3.10 -13.89
C SER A 57 11.16 -2.93 -12.69
N ASP A 58 12.37 -2.47 -12.93
CA ASP A 58 13.37 -2.32 -11.87
C ASP A 58 13.23 -1.00 -11.13
N MET A 59 13.30 -1.08 -9.83
CA MET A 59 13.31 0.09 -8.95
C MET A 59 14.12 -0.21 -7.69
N THR A 60 14.93 0.76 -7.26
CA THR A 60 15.62 0.71 -5.98
C THR A 60 14.80 1.45 -4.94
N VAL A 61 14.51 0.78 -3.82
CA VAL A 61 13.71 1.30 -2.72
C VAL A 61 14.60 1.52 -1.51
N ALA A 62 14.67 2.77 -1.04
CA ALA A 62 15.39 3.09 0.19
C ALA A 62 14.54 2.75 1.41
N THR A 63 15.17 2.19 2.45
CA THR A 63 14.51 1.93 3.72
C THR A 63 14.96 2.93 4.78
N PRO A 64 14.19 3.14 5.86
CA PRO A 64 14.57 4.05 6.93
C PRO A 64 15.89 3.68 7.60
N GLY A 65 16.26 2.39 7.60
CA GLY A 65 17.52 1.92 8.17
C GLY A 65 18.75 2.19 7.31
N GLY A 66 18.59 2.80 6.12
CA GLY A 66 19.68 3.11 5.20
C GLY A 66 19.95 2.01 4.18
N ASP A 67 19.33 0.86 4.30
CA ASP A 67 19.45 -0.22 3.33
C ASP A 67 18.65 0.08 2.07
N GLU A 68 19.06 -0.51 0.96
CA GLU A 68 18.34 -0.44 -0.30
C GLU A 68 17.80 -1.82 -0.66
N LEU A 69 16.54 -1.85 -1.11
CA LEU A 69 15.89 -3.06 -1.61
C LEU A 69 15.62 -2.91 -3.10
N GLN A 70 15.75 -4.01 -3.84
CA GLN A 70 15.47 -4.03 -5.27
C GLN A 70 14.07 -4.60 -5.50
N SER A 71 13.29 -3.88 -6.31
CA SER A 71 12.01 -4.34 -6.82
C SER A 71 12.15 -4.54 -8.33
N SER A 72 11.92 -5.75 -8.81
CA SER A 72 12.07 -6.07 -10.23
C SER A 72 10.75 -6.40 -10.92
N ARG A 73 9.64 -6.44 -10.19
CA ARG A 73 8.30 -6.75 -10.72
C ARG A 73 7.27 -5.78 -10.22
N CYS A 74 6.24 -5.58 -11.01
CA CYS A 74 5.10 -4.72 -10.68
C CYS A 74 3.81 -5.38 -11.18
N PHE A 75 2.77 -5.35 -10.36
CA PHE A 75 1.41 -5.72 -10.78
C PHE A 75 0.63 -4.44 -11.02
N THR A 76 -0.06 -4.33 -12.16
CA THR A 76 -0.83 -3.15 -12.52
C THR A 76 -2.32 -3.37 -12.32
N GLU A 77 -3.04 -2.31 -12.01
CA GLU A 77 -4.49 -2.32 -11.85
C GLU A 77 -5.00 -3.41 -10.90
N VAL A 78 -4.31 -3.58 -9.79
CA VAL A 78 -4.69 -4.56 -8.77
C VAL A 78 -5.98 -4.09 -8.10
N ALA A 79 -6.98 -4.96 -8.04
CA ALA A 79 -8.26 -4.64 -7.41
C ALA A 79 -8.09 -4.53 -5.89
N VAL A 80 -8.22 -3.33 -5.36
CA VAL A 80 -8.13 -3.03 -3.94
C VAL A 80 -9.50 -2.55 -3.48
N GLU A 81 -10.00 -3.12 -2.40
CA GLU A 81 -11.28 -2.72 -1.81
C GLU A 81 -11.07 -2.27 -0.37
N VAL A 82 -11.44 -1.01 -0.10
CA VAL A 82 -11.34 -0.39 1.22
C VAL A 82 -12.73 0.10 1.60
N SER A 83 -13.27 -0.39 2.71
CA SER A 83 -14.60 -0.01 3.21
C SER A 83 -15.69 -0.10 2.14
N GLY A 84 -15.64 -1.13 1.31
CA GLY A 84 -16.61 -1.35 0.23
C GLY A 84 -16.36 -0.55 -1.05
N HIS A 85 -15.31 0.25 -1.11
CA HIS A 85 -14.95 1.04 -2.28
C HIS A 85 -13.81 0.40 -3.06
N CYS A 86 -13.96 0.29 -4.38
CA CYS A 86 -12.92 -0.25 -5.25
C CYS A 86 -11.96 0.87 -5.67
N LEU A 87 -10.71 0.78 -5.22
CA LEU A 87 -9.67 1.79 -5.44
C LEU A 87 -8.42 1.09 -6.00
N PRO A 88 -8.38 0.79 -7.30
CA PRO A 88 -7.28 0.02 -7.88
C PRO A 88 -5.95 0.74 -7.81
N ASP A 89 -4.88 -0.02 -7.79
CA ASP A 89 -3.52 0.51 -7.73
C ASP A 89 -2.53 -0.40 -8.46
N ASP A 90 -1.38 0.18 -8.76
CA ASP A 90 -0.20 -0.54 -9.22
C ASP A 90 0.67 -0.86 -8.01
N LEU A 91 1.02 -2.13 -7.84
CA LEU A 91 1.77 -2.59 -6.68
C LEU A 91 3.11 -3.17 -7.10
N ARG A 92 4.20 -2.62 -6.57
CA ARG A 92 5.54 -3.16 -6.76
C ARG A 92 5.80 -4.29 -5.79
N VAL A 93 6.45 -5.34 -6.28
CA VAL A 93 6.81 -6.47 -5.43
C VAL A 93 8.03 -6.11 -4.60
N LEU A 94 7.93 -6.29 -3.29
CA LEU A 94 9.00 -6.00 -2.37
C LEU A 94 9.12 -7.12 -1.33
N LYS A 95 10.34 -7.45 -0.94
CA LYS A 95 10.56 -8.43 0.13
C LYS A 95 10.33 -7.75 1.47
N MET A 96 9.17 -8.02 2.07
CA MET A 96 8.77 -7.48 3.36
C MET A 96 7.94 -8.50 4.12
N HIS A 97 7.92 -8.41 5.45
CA HIS A 97 7.31 -9.43 6.31
C HIS A 97 6.17 -8.92 7.19
N ASP A 98 6.17 -7.63 7.52
CA ASP A 98 5.22 -7.08 8.50
C ASP A 98 3.85 -6.77 7.90
N PHE A 99 3.79 -6.53 6.59
CA PHE A 99 2.57 -6.19 5.89
C PHE A 99 2.47 -6.96 4.58
N ASP A 100 1.23 -7.18 4.12
CA ASP A 100 0.98 -7.74 2.80
C ASP A 100 1.04 -6.67 1.73
N VAL A 101 0.55 -5.47 2.04
CA VAL A 101 0.49 -4.32 1.13
C VAL A 101 0.85 -3.04 1.87
N ILE A 102 1.62 -2.18 1.23
CA ILE A 102 1.88 -0.82 1.70
C ILE A 102 1.41 0.15 0.62
N PHE A 103 0.56 1.10 0.99
CA PHE A 103 0.09 2.15 0.09
C PHE A 103 0.82 3.45 0.37
N GLY A 104 1.44 4.01 -0.66
CA GLY A 104 2.17 5.27 -0.59
C GLY A 104 1.39 6.41 -1.20
N MET A 105 2.07 7.55 -1.36
CA MET A 105 1.46 8.79 -1.84
C MET A 105 0.95 8.70 -3.26
N ASP A 106 1.49 7.83 -4.11
CA ASP A 106 0.98 7.59 -5.45
C ASP A 106 -0.50 7.19 -5.43
N TRP A 107 -0.85 6.25 -4.57
CA TRP A 107 -2.23 5.77 -4.43
C TRP A 107 -3.08 6.69 -3.56
N LEU A 108 -2.54 7.14 -2.43
CA LEU A 108 -3.26 8.02 -1.50
C LEU A 108 -3.68 9.33 -2.18
N SER A 109 -2.78 9.92 -2.97
CA SER A 109 -3.09 11.15 -3.72
C SER A 109 -4.10 10.91 -4.84
N GLN A 110 -3.98 9.79 -5.54
CA GLN A 110 -4.89 9.43 -6.62
C GLN A 110 -6.34 9.32 -6.13
N HIS A 111 -6.54 8.84 -4.91
CA HIS A 111 -7.85 8.64 -4.32
C HIS A 111 -8.23 9.73 -3.30
N CYS A 112 -7.53 10.86 -3.35
CA CYS A 112 -7.82 12.04 -2.52
C CYS A 112 -7.85 11.73 -1.02
N ALA A 113 -6.95 10.86 -0.57
CA ALA A 113 -6.83 10.53 0.84
C ALA A 113 -6.01 11.57 1.59
N HIS A 114 -6.40 11.84 2.84
CA HIS A 114 -5.57 12.62 3.75
C HIS A 114 -5.56 12.00 5.13
N LEU A 115 -4.49 12.25 5.87
CA LEU A 115 -4.31 11.72 7.23
C LEU A 115 -4.97 12.63 8.24
N ASP A 116 -5.88 12.07 9.05
CA ASP A 116 -6.39 12.71 10.23
C ASP A 116 -5.53 12.27 11.41
N CYS A 117 -4.63 13.14 11.85
CA CYS A 117 -3.66 12.82 12.90
C CYS A 117 -4.32 12.63 14.26
N TYR A 118 -5.44 13.27 14.51
CA TYR A 118 -6.16 13.14 15.76
C TYR A 118 -6.85 11.77 15.88
N GLU A 119 -7.57 11.39 14.84
CA GLU A 119 -8.28 10.09 14.79
C GLU A 119 -7.37 8.93 14.37
N ARG A 120 -6.17 9.21 13.88
CA ARG A 120 -5.20 8.21 13.39
C ARG A 120 -5.76 7.35 12.27
N CYS A 121 -6.45 7.99 11.33
CA CYS A 121 -7.03 7.31 10.18
C CYS A 121 -6.80 8.13 8.91
N PHE A 122 -6.95 7.47 7.76
CA PHE A 122 -6.98 8.16 6.48
C PHE A 122 -8.43 8.38 6.08
N VAL A 123 -8.70 9.60 5.63
CA VAL A 123 -10.01 10.01 5.16
C VAL A 123 -9.96 10.12 3.65
N PHE A 124 -10.85 9.43 2.95
CA PHE A 124 -10.92 9.42 1.51
C PHE A 124 -12.09 10.28 1.02
N HIS A 125 -11.81 11.13 0.02
CA HIS A 125 -12.84 11.98 -0.61
C HIS A 125 -12.90 11.72 -2.11
N PRO A 126 -13.49 10.60 -2.56
CA PRO A 126 -13.63 10.35 -3.98
C PRO A 126 -14.51 11.43 -4.65
N VAL A 127 -14.18 11.78 -5.87
CA VAL A 127 -14.80 12.92 -6.58
C VAL A 127 -16.32 12.81 -6.69
N ARG A 128 -16.90 11.61 -6.64
CA ARG A 128 -18.35 11.39 -6.81
C ARG A 128 -18.98 10.52 -5.75
N GLU A 129 -18.31 10.30 -4.66
CA GLU A 129 -18.77 9.41 -3.59
C GLU A 129 -18.70 10.12 -2.24
N CYS A 130 -19.41 9.57 -1.26
CA CYS A 130 -19.32 10.08 0.11
C CYS A 130 -17.96 9.75 0.72
N GLU A 131 -17.54 10.61 1.64
CA GLU A 131 -16.35 10.40 2.44
C GLU A 131 -16.39 9.05 3.17
N PHE A 132 -15.26 8.35 3.22
CA PHE A 132 -15.12 7.12 3.99
C PHE A 132 -13.72 7.04 4.62
N PHE A 133 -13.54 6.10 5.55
CA PHE A 133 -12.36 6.00 6.40
C PHE A 133 -11.69 4.63 6.29
N PHE A 134 -10.39 4.66 6.49
CA PHE A 134 -9.62 3.45 6.72
C PHE A 134 -9.12 3.44 8.16
#